data_e6533aa651494465f7a4e9734282c343
#
_entry.id   e6533aa651494465f7a4e9734282c343
#
_cell.length_a   1.000
_cell.length_b   1.000
_cell.length_c   1.000
_cell.angle_alpha   90.00
_cell.angle_beta   90.00
_cell.angle_gamma   90.00
#
_symmetry.space_group_name_H-M   'P 1'
#
loop_
_entity.id
_entity.type
_entity.pdbx_description
1 polymer ?
#
loop_
_entity_poly.entity_id
_entity_poly.type
_entity_poly.pdbx_seq_one_letter_code
_entity_poly.pdbx_strand_id
1 'polypeptide(L)'
;MKIVFITPTTGLRRVPLYRAGGHVYGQYNSITGPLILGGILKRAGHEVEVYEELNGSVNYKKLLKDTDVFCFSVITSTAPRAYELADMIHEKSGARVLMGGMHVTAMPQEALEHADQVITGEGEKVILDVVEGRIKDRLVAGIPIEDLDEVPFPDYSILKTQVEAANVLSTRGCPFRCTFCTTSRMFAPYRQRSVDSVIEELRMYKKLGFKYMNF
;
A
#
# COMPACT_ATOMS: atom_id res chain seq x y z
N MET A 1 -12.67 5.74 12.98
CA MET A 1 -11.62 6.66 12.49
C MET A 1 -11.67 6.72 10.99
N LYS A 2 -11.26 7.85 10.42
CA LYS A 2 -11.01 7.98 8.98
C LYS A 2 -9.55 7.75 8.68
N ILE A 3 -9.28 6.79 7.81
CA ILE A 3 -7.94 6.33 7.44
C ILE A 3 -7.74 6.52 5.94
N VAL A 4 -6.65 7.15 5.56
CA VAL A 4 -6.34 7.42 4.15
C VAL A 4 -5.02 6.77 3.79
N PHE A 5 -5.06 5.83 2.85
CA PHE A 5 -3.87 5.29 2.24
C PHE A 5 -3.45 6.13 1.04
N ILE A 6 -2.18 6.43 0.95
CA ILE A 6 -1.59 7.14 -0.19
C ILE A 6 -0.45 6.31 -0.76
N THR A 7 -0.51 6.07 -2.07
CA THR A 7 0.61 5.60 -2.84
C THR A 7 1.23 6.78 -3.55
N PRO A 8 2.39 7.26 -3.09
CA PRO A 8 3.04 8.43 -3.66
C PRO A 8 3.56 8.18 -5.07
N THR A 9 3.65 9.22 -5.86
CA THR A 9 4.27 9.16 -7.19
C THR A 9 5.76 9.49 -7.12
N THR A 10 6.50 9.19 -8.20
CA THR A 10 7.90 9.57 -8.33
C THR A 10 8.05 11.07 -8.63
N GLY A 11 9.20 11.66 -8.27
CA GLY A 11 9.50 13.07 -8.54
C GLY A 11 9.50 13.47 -10.03
N LEU A 12 9.56 12.51 -10.93
CA LEU A 12 9.48 12.71 -12.39
C LEU A 12 8.12 13.26 -12.87
N ARG A 13 7.10 13.28 -12.00
CA ARG A 13 5.77 13.88 -12.32
C ARG A 13 5.83 15.34 -12.75
N ARG A 14 6.93 16.05 -12.44
CA ARG A 14 7.14 17.45 -12.88
C ARG A 14 7.43 17.57 -14.39
N VAL A 15 7.79 16.46 -15.05
CA VAL A 15 8.03 16.43 -16.49
C VAL A 15 6.72 16.19 -17.23
N PRO A 16 6.22 17.12 -18.09
CA PRO A 16 4.93 16.99 -18.75
C PRO A 16 4.77 15.70 -19.56
N LEU A 17 5.81 15.28 -20.26
CA LEU A 17 5.81 14.04 -21.07
C LEU A 17 5.71 12.80 -20.18
N TYR A 18 6.41 12.76 -19.06
CA TYR A 18 6.33 11.66 -18.10
C TYR A 18 4.96 11.60 -17.43
N ARG A 19 4.36 12.78 -17.18
CA ARG A 19 3.01 12.88 -16.59
C ARG A 19 1.94 12.31 -17.53
N ALA A 20 2.04 12.58 -18.85
CA ALA A 20 1.13 12.02 -19.84
C ALA A 20 1.32 10.51 -20.00
N GLY A 21 2.57 10.03 -20.12
CA GLY A 21 2.88 8.60 -20.19
C GLY A 21 2.56 7.85 -18.91
N GLY A 22 2.87 8.43 -17.75
CA GLY A 22 2.57 7.87 -16.43
C GLY A 22 1.08 7.73 -16.15
N HIS A 23 0.25 8.67 -16.65
CA HIS A 23 -1.21 8.57 -16.54
C HIS A 23 -1.76 7.37 -17.31
N VAL A 24 -1.28 7.17 -18.54
CA VAL A 24 -1.68 6.01 -19.35
C VAL A 24 -1.19 4.70 -18.72
N TYR A 25 0.06 4.66 -18.27
CA TYR A 25 0.64 3.48 -17.63
C TYR A 25 0.02 3.18 -16.27
N GLY A 26 -0.26 4.21 -15.47
CA GLY A 26 -0.84 4.09 -14.15
C GLY A 26 -2.26 3.54 -14.15
N GLN A 27 -3.04 3.82 -15.18
CA GLN A 27 -4.40 3.27 -15.33
C GLN A 27 -4.43 1.74 -15.44
N TYR A 28 -3.30 1.13 -15.82
CA TYR A 28 -3.18 -0.32 -15.95
C TYR A 28 -2.66 -1.01 -14.70
N ASN A 29 -2.14 -0.28 -13.71
CA ASN A 29 -1.53 -0.87 -12.51
C ASN A 29 -2.12 -0.27 -11.23
N SER A 30 -2.67 -1.13 -10.36
CA SER A 30 -3.01 -0.78 -8.98
C SER A 30 -2.02 -1.40 -8.00
N ILE A 31 -1.80 -0.76 -6.85
CA ILE A 31 -0.98 -1.32 -5.77
C ILE A 31 -1.87 -2.10 -4.81
N THR A 32 -1.66 -3.40 -4.71
CA THR A 32 -2.52 -4.33 -3.96
C THR A 32 -2.44 -4.16 -2.44
N GLY A 33 -1.26 -3.90 -1.91
CA GLY A 33 -1.04 -3.81 -0.46
C GLY A 33 -2.01 -2.86 0.26
N PRO A 34 -2.13 -1.58 -0.14
CA PRO A 34 -3.09 -0.64 0.43
C PRO A 34 -4.55 -1.10 0.34
N LEU A 35 -4.93 -1.81 -0.73
CA LEU A 35 -6.29 -2.32 -0.90
C LEU A 35 -6.60 -3.51 0.02
N ILE A 36 -5.60 -4.36 0.29
CA ILE A 36 -5.70 -5.46 1.26
C ILE A 36 -5.79 -4.91 2.68
N LEU A 37 -4.81 -4.08 3.08
CA LEU A 37 -4.75 -3.52 4.43
C LEU A 37 -5.94 -2.61 4.71
N GLY A 38 -6.31 -1.78 3.76
CA GLY A 38 -7.50 -0.93 3.85
C GLY A 38 -8.79 -1.75 3.93
N GLY A 39 -8.88 -2.86 3.22
CA GLY A 39 -10.00 -3.81 3.31
C GLY A 39 -10.12 -4.45 4.70
N ILE A 40 -8.99 -4.77 5.36
CA ILE A 40 -8.97 -5.26 6.76
C ILE A 40 -9.53 -4.19 7.69
N LEU A 41 -9.06 -2.96 7.58
CA LEU A 41 -9.49 -1.84 8.41
C LEU A 41 -10.96 -1.48 8.19
N LYS A 42 -11.43 -1.51 6.94
CA LYS A 42 -12.84 -1.27 6.61
C LYS A 42 -13.75 -2.33 7.23
N ARG A 43 -13.37 -3.61 7.19
CA ARG A 43 -14.12 -4.69 7.86
C ARG A 43 -14.15 -4.53 9.37
N ALA A 44 -13.15 -3.88 9.97
CA ALA A 44 -13.13 -3.52 11.39
C ALA A 44 -13.98 -2.27 11.73
N GLY A 45 -14.68 -1.69 10.75
CA GLY A 45 -15.60 -0.57 10.96
C GLY A 45 -14.98 0.82 10.77
N HIS A 46 -13.77 0.93 10.22
CA HIS A 46 -13.16 2.22 9.90
C HIS A 46 -13.64 2.76 8.54
N GLU A 47 -13.67 4.08 8.39
CA GLU A 47 -13.81 4.74 7.10
C GLU A 47 -12.44 4.74 6.41
N VAL A 48 -12.35 4.11 5.23
CA VAL A 48 -11.06 3.94 4.54
C VAL A 48 -11.15 4.44 3.11
N GLU A 49 -10.16 5.21 2.70
CA GLU A 49 -9.97 5.68 1.33
C GLU A 49 -8.54 5.37 0.88
N VAL A 50 -8.36 4.96 -0.38
CA VAL A 50 -7.06 4.71 -1.01
C VAL A 50 -6.89 5.63 -2.20
N TYR A 51 -5.77 6.34 -2.25
CA TYR A 51 -5.39 7.23 -3.33
C TYR A 51 -4.05 6.84 -3.94
N GLU A 52 -4.00 6.76 -5.24
CA GLU A 52 -2.77 6.55 -6.01
C GLU A 52 -2.44 7.84 -6.77
N GLU A 53 -1.42 8.58 -6.35
CA GLU A 53 -1.04 9.86 -6.97
C GLU A 53 -0.70 9.74 -8.47
N LEU A 54 -0.28 8.54 -8.92
CA LEU A 54 0.00 8.29 -10.32
C LEU A 54 -1.29 8.29 -11.16
N ASN A 55 -2.37 7.75 -10.61
CA ASN A 55 -3.64 7.51 -11.30
C ASN A 55 -4.66 8.65 -11.16
N GLY A 56 -4.37 9.66 -10.34
CA GLY A 56 -5.28 10.79 -10.16
C GLY A 56 -4.75 11.90 -9.26
N SER A 57 -5.48 13.01 -9.24
CA SER A 57 -5.15 14.12 -8.34
C SER A 57 -5.71 13.87 -6.94
N VAL A 58 -4.91 14.15 -5.93
CA VAL A 58 -5.30 14.04 -4.51
C VAL A 58 -5.56 15.42 -3.95
N ASN A 59 -6.74 15.64 -3.37
CA ASN A 59 -7.07 16.90 -2.73
C ASN A 59 -6.62 16.90 -1.25
N TYR A 60 -5.34 17.14 -1.03
CA TYR A 60 -4.76 17.18 0.32
C TYR A 60 -5.43 18.20 1.24
N LYS A 61 -5.87 19.37 0.72
CA LYS A 61 -6.56 20.39 1.53
C LYS A 61 -7.84 19.87 2.18
N LYS A 62 -8.54 18.96 1.49
CA LYS A 62 -9.72 18.30 2.04
C LYS A 62 -9.31 17.23 3.04
N LEU A 63 -8.38 16.36 2.67
CA LEU A 63 -7.97 15.22 3.49
C LEU A 63 -7.36 15.64 4.83
N LEU A 64 -6.57 16.71 4.86
CA LEU A 64 -5.95 17.25 6.08
C LEU A 64 -6.95 17.71 7.15
N LYS A 65 -8.23 17.90 6.80
CA LYS A 65 -9.25 18.41 7.73
C LYS A 65 -9.94 17.33 8.54
N ASP A 66 -10.05 16.14 7.98
CA ASP A 66 -10.97 15.08 8.48
C ASP A 66 -10.33 13.69 8.54
N THR A 67 -9.03 13.56 8.28
CA THR A 67 -8.32 12.27 8.35
C THR A 67 -7.63 12.11 9.71
N ASP A 68 -7.85 10.97 10.36
CA ASP A 68 -7.22 10.64 11.63
C ASP A 68 -5.85 10.00 11.44
N VAL A 69 -5.69 9.17 10.38
CA VAL A 69 -4.47 8.42 10.10
C VAL A 69 -4.17 8.41 8.61
N PHE A 70 -2.99 8.84 8.23
CA PHE A 70 -2.45 8.66 6.89
C PHE A 70 -1.49 7.47 6.85
N CYS A 71 -1.70 6.58 5.88
CA CYS A 71 -0.87 5.40 5.66
C CYS A 71 -0.19 5.50 4.29
N PHE A 72 1.13 5.33 4.26
CA PHE A 72 1.90 5.36 3.01
C PHE A 72 2.45 3.99 2.67
N SER A 73 2.25 3.57 1.41
CA SER A 73 2.95 2.42 0.83
C SER A 73 4.10 2.91 -0.03
N VAL A 74 5.33 2.66 0.43
CA VAL A 74 6.54 3.31 -0.07
C VAL A 74 7.47 2.31 -0.74
N ILE A 75 7.86 2.62 -1.98
CA ILE A 75 8.99 2.01 -2.69
C ILE A 75 10.12 3.04 -2.81
N THR A 76 11.35 2.61 -3.10
CA THR A 76 12.52 3.50 -3.06
C THR A 76 12.38 4.73 -3.97
N SER A 77 11.81 4.57 -5.15
CA SER A 77 11.61 5.69 -6.09
C SER A 77 10.56 6.71 -5.63
N THR A 78 9.69 6.35 -4.70
CA THR A 78 8.63 7.24 -4.18
C THR A 78 8.91 7.74 -2.76
N ALA A 79 9.98 7.28 -2.12
CA ALA A 79 10.32 7.65 -0.75
C ALA A 79 10.47 9.18 -0.54
N PRO A 80 11.18 9.94 -1.39
CA PRO A 80 11.27 11.38 -1.21
C PRO A 80 9.90 12.07 -1.20
N ARG A 81 8.98 11.59 -2.06
CA ARG A 81 7.63 12.14 -2.10
C ARG A 81 6.80 11.75 -0.87
N ALA A 82 6.96 10.53 -0.37
CA ALA A 82 6.30 10.08 0.85
C ALA A 82 6.71 10.94 2.05
N TYR A 83 8.00 11.25 2.17
CA TYR A 83 8.54 12.08 3.24
C TYR A 83 8.07 13.54 3.15
N GLU A 84 8.11 14.15 1.96
CA GLU A 84 7.52 15.49 1.74
C GLU A 84 6.05 15.57 2.18
N LEU A 85 5.27 14.52 1.89
CA LEU A 85 3.86 14.47 2.26
C LEU A 85 3.67 14.27 3.76
N ALA A 86 4.46 13.41 4.37
CA ALA A 86 4.42 13.16 5.80
C ALA A 86 4.74 14.42 6.60
N ASP A 87 5.82 15.12 6.25
CA ASP A 87 6.22 16.37 6.89
C ASP A 87 5.13 17.45 6.74
N MET A 88 4.55 17.56 5.54
CA MET A 88 3.41 18.45 5.30
C MET A 88 2.18 18.10 6.16
N ILE A 89 1.90 16.81 6.37
CA ILE A 89 0.78 16.36 7.20
C ILE A 89 1.05 16.73 8.65
N HIS A 90 2.23 16.46 9.18
CA HIS A 90 2.63 16.84 10.54
C HIS A 90 2.58 18.36 10.75
N GLU A 91 2.99 19.16 9.76
CA GLU A 91 2.93 20.63 9.84
C GLU A 91 1.49 21.17 9.87
N LYS A 92 0.56 20.52 9.12
CA LYS A 92 -0.76 21.10 8.81
C LYS A 92 -1.94 20.37 9.43
N SER A 93 -1.74 19.27 10.11
CA SER A 93 -2.80 18.50 10.76
C SER A 93 -2.31 17.80 12.02
N GLY A 94 -3.24 17.33 12.85
CA GLY A 94 -2.95 16.45 13.98
C GLY A 94 -3.06 14.95 13.64
N ALA A 95 -3.15 14.60 12.37
CA ALA A 95 -3.27 13.22 11.94
C ALA A 95 -1.97 12.45 12.13
N ARG A 96 -2.07 11.18 12.50
CA ARG A 96 -0.92 10.28 12.58
C ARG A 96 -0.47 9.85 11.18
N VAL A 97 0.83 9.64 11.02
CA VAL A 97 1.45 9.14 9.81
C VAL A 97 2.04 7.75 10.05
N LEU A 98 1.56 6.78 9.31
CA LEU A 98 2.07 5.41 9.27
C LEU A 98 2.75 5.14 7.93
N MET A 99 3.90 4.49 7.95
CA MET A 99 4.60 4.08 6.73
C MET A 99 4.88 2.59 6.70
N GLY A 100 4.73 2.00 5.52
CA GLY A 100 5.07 0.61 5.23
C GLY A 100 5.52 0.44 3.79
N GLY A 101 5.80 -0.80 3.40
CA GLY A 101 6.22 -1.15 2.05
C GLY A 101 7.70 -1.49 1.94
N MET A 102 8.14 -1.77 0.72
CA MET A 102 9.46 -2.35 0.47
C MET A 102 10.62 -1.44 0.89
N HIS A 103 10.52 -0.14 0.59
CA HIS A 103 11.57 0.81 0.96
C HIS A 103 11.68 0.93 2.48
N VAL A 104 10.56 1.12 3.15
CA VAL A 104 10.47 1.27 4.61
C VAL A 104 10.96 0.02 5.34
N THR A 105 10.71 -1.16 4.77
CA THR A 105 11.25 -2.43 5.30
C THR A 105 12.78 -2.49 5.22
N ALA A 106 13.35 -1.92 4.16
CA ALA A 106 14.81 -1.87 3.96
C ALA A 106 15.48 -0.75 4.78
N MET A 107 14.82 0.39 4.93
CA MET A 107 15.34 1.63 5.53
C MET A 107 14.40 2.17 6.63
N PRO A 108 14.12 1.37 7.68
CA PRO A 108 13.09 1.75 8.66
C PRO A 108 13.48 2.97 9.49
N GLN A 109 14.77 3.18 9.76
CA GLN A 109 15.23 4.32 10.56
C GLN A 109 15.05 5.64 9.82
N GLU A 110 15.32 5.66 8.50
CA GLU A 110 15.08 6.82 7.65
C GLU A 110 13.58 7.17 7.65
N ALA A 111 12.71 6.18 7.48
CA ALA A 111 11.26 6.40 7.50
C ALA A 111 10.73 6.91 8.87
N LEU A 112 11.36 6.51 9.98
CA LEU A 112 11.02 6.98 11.33
C LEU A 112 11.35 8.46 11.59
N GLU A 113 12.15 9.10 10.73
CA GLU A 113 12.37 10.55 10.80
C GLU A 113 11.12 11.32 10.34
N HIS A 114 10.26 10.70 9.52
CA HIS A 114 9.09 11.31 8.90
C HIS A 114 7.75 10.71 9.34
N ALA A 115 7.74 9.57 10.01
CA ALA A 115 6.53 8.86 10.41
C ALA A 115 6.42 8.67 11.92
N ASP A 116 5.19 8.65 12.43
CA ASP A 116 4.90 8.31 13.83
C ASP A 116 5.17 6.84 14.09
N GLN A 117 4.79 5.97 13.15
CA GLN A 117 5.02 4.54 13.22
C GLN A 117 5.38 3.96 11.84
N VAL A 118 6.25 2.95 11.86
CA VAL A 118 6.74 2.24 10.68
C VAL A 118 6.44 0.75 10.84
N ILE A 119 5.82 0.17 9.80
CA ILE A 119 5.55 -1.28 9.73
C ILE A 119 6.49 -1.88 8.69
N THR A 120 7.36 -2.80 9.11
CA THR A 120 8.26 -3.55 8.22
C THR A 120 7.68 -4.92 7.87
N GLY A 121 7.94 -5.42 6.67
CA GLY A 121 7.44 -6.73 6.23
C GLY A 121 5.93 -6.74 5.93
N GLU A 122 5.25 -7.81 6.33
CA GLU A 122 3.83 -8.04 6.04
C GLU A 122 2.95 -7.45 7.14
N GLY A 123 2.12 -6.46 6.78
CA GLY A 123 1.35 -5.67 7.73
C GLY A 123 -0.03 -6.23 8.11
N GLU A 124 -0.52 -7.26 7.44
CA GLU A 124 -1.91 -7.70 7.53
C GLU A 124 -2.34 -8.10 8.95
N LYS A 125 -1.45 -8.75 9.70
CA LYS A 125 -1.75 -9.22 11.07
C LYS A 125 -1.57 -8.14 12.14
N VAL A 126 -0.93 -7.00 11.82
CA VAL A 126 -0.62 -5.95 12.79
C VAL A 126 -1.29 -4.61 12.52
N ILE A 127 -1.73 -4.35 11.29
CA ILE A 127 -2.23 -3.03 10.88
C ILE A 127 -3.39 -2.53 11.72
N LEU A 128 -4.32 -3.40 12.11
CA LEU A 128 -5.47 -3.03 12.93
C LEU A 128 -5.02 -2.58 14.32
N ASP A 129 -4.14 -3.35 14.95
CA ASP A 129 -3.62 -3.04 16.29
C ASP A 129 -2.79 -1.76 16.33
N VAL A 130 -2.05 -1.50 15.25
CA VAL A 130 -1.29 -0.25 15.09
C VAL A 130 -2.21 0.95 14.93
N VAL A 131 -3.19 0.84 14.03
CA VAL A 131 -4.14 1.94 13.76
C VAL A 131 -4.98 2.26 14.99
N GLU A 132 -5.46 1.26 15.72
CA GLU A 132 -6.25 1.45 16.93
C GLU A 132 -5.41 1.77 18.18
N GLY A 133 -4.08 1.87 18.04
CA GLY A 133 -3.17 2.26 19.13
C GLY A 133 -2.96 1.20 20.19
N ARG A 134 -3.26 -0.07 19.91
CA ARG A 134 -2.93 -1.20 20.77
C ARG A 134 -1.43 -1.50 20.74
N ILE A 135 -0.78 -1.34 19.58
CA ILE A 135 0.67 -1.36 19.42
C ILE A 135 1.17 0.10 19.39
N LYS A 136 2.02 0.46 20.34
CA LYS A 136 2.53 1.83 20.50
C LYS A 136 3.99 1.99 20.07
N ASP A 137 4.67 0.89 19.78
CA ASP A 137 6.05 0.92 19.30
C ASP A 137 6.13 1.68 17.97
N ARG A 138 7.16 2.53 17.87
CA ARG A 138 7.37 3.30 16.63
C ARG A 138 7.81 2.44 15.47
N LEU A 139 8.56 1.36 15.74
CA LEU A 139 8.97 0.37 14.76
C LEU A 139 8.27 -0.94 15.05
N VAL A 140 7.40 -1.35 14.14
CA VAL A 140 6.58 -2.56 14.25
C VAL A 140 7.04 -3.57 13.20
N ALA A 141 7.44 -4.74 13.66
CA ALA A 141 7.70 -5.86 12.75
C ALA A 141 6.37 -6.50 12.34
N GLY A 142 6.12 -6.55 11.05
CA GLY A 142 5.00 -7.29 10.49
C GLY A 142 5.16 -8.79 10.70
N ILE A 143 4.06 -9.51 10.68
CA ILE A 143 4.03 -10.95 10.92
C ILE A 143 3.75 -11.66 9.60
N PRO A 144 4.68 -12.49 9.09
CA PRO A 144 4.48 -13.24 7.87
C PRO A 144 3.22 -14.14 7.95
N ILE A 145 2.47 -14.19 6.86
CA ILE A 145 1.33 -15.08 6.73
C ILE A 145 1.82 -16.39 6.09
N GLU A 146 1.65 -17.50 6.77
CA GLU A 146 2.11 -18.80 6.29
C GLU A 146 1.23 -19.31 5.16
N ASP A 147 -0.07 -19.33 5.35
CA ASP A 147 -1.05 -19.66 4.34
C ASP A 147 -1.56 -18.40 3.63
N LEU A 148 -1.19 -18.22 2.37
CA LEU A 148 -1.60 -17.04 1.60
C LEU A 148 -3.08 -17.03 1.22
N ASP A 149 -3.80 -18.13 1.39
CA ASP A 149 -5.25 -18.16 1.18
C ASP A 149 -6.01 -17.46 2.33
N GLU A 150 -5.36 -17.25 3.48
CA GLU A 150 -5.89 -16.42 4.57
C GLU A 150 -5.84 -14.90 4.24
N VAL A 151 -5.02 -14.48 3.26
CA VAL A 151 -4.93 -13.08 2.87
C VAL A 151 -6.23 -12.67 2.18
N PRO A 152 -6.94 -11.65 2.68
CA PRO A 152 -8.16 -11.21 2.03
C PRO A 152 -7.88 -10.62 0.65
N PHE A 153 -8.83 -10.76 -0.26
CA PHE A 153 -8.76 -10.12 -1.57
C PHE A 153 -8.73 -8.59 -1.44
N PRO A 154 -8.05 -7.90 -2.39
CA PRO A 154 -8.03 -6.44 -2.43
C PRO A 154 -9.44 -5.85 -2.52
N ASP A 155 -9.75 -4.87 -1.67
CA ASP A 155 -11.04 -4.17 -1.70
C ASP A 155 -10.98 -2.93 -2.59
N TYR A 156 -11.35 -3.07 -3.85
CA TYR A 156 -11.37 -1.96 -4.81
C TYR A 156 -12.46 -0.91 -4.54
N SER A 157 -13.41 -1.18 -3.65
CA SER A 157 -14.47 -0.21 -3.32
C SER A 157 -13.95 1.01 -2.54
N ILE A 158 -12.78 0.89 -1.92
CA ILE A 158 -12.12 1.99 -1.19
C ILE A 158 -11.19 2.82 -2.06
N LEU A 159 -10.88 2.36 -3.29
CA LEU A 159 -10.02 3.08 -4.23
C LEU A 159 -10.74 4.29 -4.81
N LYS A 160 -10.12 5.47 -4.71
CA LYS A 160 -10.67 6.75 -5.20
C LYS A 160 -10.13 7.17 -6.56
N THR A 161 -9.19 6.41 -7.10
CA THR A 161 -8.64 6.60 -8.45
C THR A 161 -9.14 5.49 -9.37
N GLN A 162 -9.26 5.80 -10.65
CA GLN A 162 -9.72 4.80 -11.63
C GLN A 162 -8.57 3.99 -12.16
N VAL A 163 -8.74 2.66 -12.19
CA VAL A 163 -7.80 1.70 -12.77
C VAL A 163 -8.55 0.72 -13.68
N GLU A 164 -7.91 0.26 -14.74
CA GLU A 164 -8.48 -0.71 -15.67
C GLU A 164 -7.91 -2.12 -15.47
N ALA A 165 -6.81 -2.23 -14.74
CA ALA A 165 -6.13 -3.48 -14.44
C ALA A 165 -6.13 -3.77 -12.94
N ALA A 166 -6.36 -5.02 -12.58
CA ALA A 166 -6.16 -5.55 -11.25
C ALA A 166 -4.88 -6.39 -11.20
N ASN A 167 -4.16 -6.33 -10.09
CA ASN A 167 -3.00 -7.20 -9.87
C ASN A 167 -3.38 -8.40 -9.01
N VAL A 168 -2.96 -9.57 -9.44
CA VAL A 168 -3.16 -10.83 -8.73
C VAL A 168 -1.85 -11.25 -8.08
N LEU A 169 -1.82 -11.29 -6.77
CA LEU A 169 -0.66 -11.78 -6.01
C LEU A 169 -0.83 -13.28 -5.74
N SER A 170 -0.42 -14.11 -6.69
CA SER A 170 -0.49 -15.58 -6.56
C SER A 170 0.60 -16.16 -5.66
N THR A 171 1.69 -15.39 -5.44
CA THR A 171 2.84 -15.82 -4.64
C THR A 171 3.42 -14.67 -3.82
N ARG A 172 4.12 -14.98 -2.74
CA ARG A 172 4.98 -14.04 -1.99
C ARG A 172 6.36 -14.63 -1.78
N GLY A 173 7.37 -13.78 -1.84
CA GLY A 173 8.77 -14.18 -1.79
C GLY A 173 9.30 -14.63 -3.14
N CYS A 174 10.49 -15.21 -3.12
CA CYS A 174 11.14 -15.72 -4.32
C CYS A 174 12.04 -16.91 -3.96
N PRO A 175 12.00 -18.02 -4.72
CA PRO A 175 12.85 -19.18 -4.45
C PRO A 175 14.32 -18.94 -4.82
N PHE A 176 14.62 -17.88 -5.59
CA PHE A 176 15.98 -17.55 -6.02
C PHE A 176 16.67 -16.63 -5.00
N ARG A 177 18.02 -16.66 -5.00
CA ARG A 177 18.87 -15.86 -4.11
C ARG A 177 19.81 -14.96 -4.89
N CYS A 178 19.26 -14.19 -5.84
CA CYS A 178 20.06 -13.23 -6.62
C CYS A 178 20.72 -12.21 -5.70
N THR A 179 22.03 -11.96 -5.90
CA THR A 179 22.84 -11.13 -5.00
C THR A 179 22.38 -9.68 -4.89
N PHE A 180 21.74 -9.16 -5.94
CA PHE A 180 21.23 -7.79 -6.03
C PHE A 180 19.76 -7.65 -5.60
N CYS A 181 19.04 -8.76 -5.35
CA CYS A 181 17.61 -8.74 -5.10
C CYS A 181 17.29 -8.92 -3.61
N THR A 182 16.43 -8.05 -3.08
CA THR A 182 16.00 -8.09 -1.68
C THR A 182 14.76 -8.95 -1.43
N THR A 183 13.99 -9.28 -2.48
CA THR A 183 12.70 -9.97 -2.36
C THR A 183 12.76 -11.27 -1.58
N SER A 184 13.78 -12.10 -1.86
CA SER A 184 13.96 -13.38 -1.17
C SER A 184 14.36 -13.25 0.30
N ARG A 185 14.83 -12.07 0.72
CA ARG A 185 15.17 -11.77 2.12
C ARG A 185 14.01 -11.13 2.86
N MET A 186 13.29 -10.23 2.20
CA MET A 186 12.20 -9.45 2.79
C MET A 186 10.91 -10.27 2.97
N PHE A 187 10.64 -11.19 2.05
CA PHE A 187 9.41 -11.98 2.01
C PHE A 187 9.67 -13.50 2.05
N ALA A 188 10.72 -13.91 2.77
CA ALA A 188 11.00 -15.32 2.97
C ALA A 188 10.00 -15.94 4.00
N PRO A 189 9.68 -17.24 3.86
CA PRO A 189 9.97 -18.12 2.72
C PRO A 189 9.11 -17.82 1.49
N TYR A 190 9.44 -18.42 0.35
CA TYR A 190 8.55 -18.43 -0.83
C TYR A 190 7.26 -19.19 -0.50
N ARG A 191 6.12 -18.57 -0.74
CA ARG A 191 4.79 -19.12 -0.47
C ARG A 191 3.89 -18.89 -1.68
N GLN A 192 2.89 -19.75 -1.85
CA GLN A 192 1.94 -19.68 -2.96
C GLN A 192 0.52 -19.77 -2.42
N ARG A 193 -0.42 -19.16 -3.13
CA ARG A 193 -1.85 -19.37 -2.93
C ARG A 193 -2.30 -20.64 -3.66
N SER A 194 -3.39 -21.23 -3.20
CA SER A 194 -4.04 -22.29 -3.94
C SER A 194 -4.57 -21.82 -5.28
N VAL A 195 -4.67 -22.72 -6.24
CA VAL A 195 -5.26 -22.42 -7.55
C VAL A 195 -6.71 -21.98 -7.41
N ASP A 196 -7.46 -22.58 -6.51
CA ASP A 196 -8.87 -22.26 -6.27
C ASP A 196 -9.04 -20.83 -5.77
N SER A 197 -8.21 -20.40 -4.80
CA SER A 197 -8.20 -19.03 -4.28
C SER A 197 -7.88 -17.99 -5.38
N VAL A 198 -6.88 -18.27 -6.22
CA VAL A 198 -6.54 -17.40 -7.36
C VAL A 198 -7.69 -17.30 -8.37
N ILE A 199 -8.33 -18.43 -8.69
CA ILE A 199 -9.47 -18.47 -9.63
C ILE A 199 -10.67 -17.69 -9.04
N GLU A 200 -10.91 -17.78 -7.75
CA GLU A 200 -11.98 -17.03 -7.08
C GLU A 200 -11.74 -15.53 -7.19
N GLU A 201 -10.52 -15.06 -6.94
CA GLU A 201 -10.13 -13.64 -7.10
C GLU A 201 -10.31 -13.17 -8.56
N LEU A 202 -9.89 -13.95 -9.54
CA LEU A 202 -10.08 -13.64 -10.95
C LEU A 202 -11.57 -13.52 -11.33
N ARG A 203 -12.42 -14.41 -10.79
CA ARG A 203 -13.88 -14.33 -10.98
C ARG A 203 -14.45 -13.04 -10.36
N MET A 204 -13.95 -12.65 -9.19
CA MET A 204 -14.33 -11.38 -8.55
C MET A 204 -13.94 -10.20 -9.44
N TYR A 205 -12.71 -10.13 -9.94
CA TYR A 205 -12.24 -9.04 -10.80
C TYR A 205 -13.04 -8.95 -12.10
N LYS A 206 -13.38 -10.09 -12.70
CA LYS A 206 -14.26 -10.13 -13.86
C LYS A 206 -15.65 -9.54 -13.57
N LYS A 207 -16.23 -9.86 -12.40
CA LYS A 207 -17.53 -9.27 -11.98
C LYS A 207 -17.44 -7.77 -11.71
N LEU A 208 -16.28 -7.27 -11.24
CA LEU A 208 -16.03 -5.84 -11.05
C LEU A 208 -15.76 -5.09 -12.37
N GLY A 209 -15.63 -5.80 -13.50
CA GLY A 209 -15.47 -5.20 -14.82
C GLY A 209 -14.04 -4.87 -15.22
N PHE A 210 -13.03 -5.43 -14.51
CA PHE A 210 -11.64 -5.25 -14.91
C PHE A 210 -11.36 -5.85 -16.27
N LYS A 211 -10.67 -5.09 -17.13
CA LYS A 211 -10.30 -5.52 -18.48
C LYS A 211 -9.01 -6.32 -18.52
N TYR A 212 -8.10 -6.01 -17.62
CA TYR A 212 -6.78 -6.61 -17.56
C TYR A 212 -6.50 -7.13 -16.14
N MET A 213 -5.82 -8.25 -16.07
CA MET A 213 -5.37 -8.88 -14.82
C MET A 213 -3.91 -9.23 -14.98
N ASN A 214 -3.07 -8.64 -14.12
CA ASN A 214 -1.63 -8.84 -14.12
C ASN A 214 -1.24 -9.84 -13.02
N PHE A 215 -0.30 -10.73 -13.35
CA PHE A 215 0.25 -11.73 -12.43
C PHE A 215 1.69 -11.40 -12.08
#